data_7ffd26ab45bbf5c5be4e2056d5feb842
#
_entry.id   7ffd26ab45bbf5c5be4e2056d5feb842
#
_cell.length_a   1.000
_cell.length_b   1.000
_cell.length_c   1.000
_cell.angle_alpha   90.00
_cell.angle_beta   90.00
_cell.angle_gamma   90.00
#
_symmetry.space_group_name_H-M   'P 1'
#
loop_
_entity.id
_entity.type
_entity.pdbx_description
1 polymer ?
#
loop_
_entity_poly.entity_id
_entity_poly.type
_entity_poly.pdbx_seq_one_letter_code
_entity_poly.pdbx_strand_id
1 'polypeptide(L)'
;MEVNGNAKETTSTAKSTSKSSSTAAESSSSTDPPTDPPHPRKEADTCCVCLEDLQVDYATFARMSCCGKAIHKHCSDRIFGSVLSREQKSKCPHCQVKNATTHEKHFELARGWADKGYAWAQAQLGQDYRKGTGVKQSYEKAIEYLKKGIQQSDPNAMFHLARMYELGDGVTKSFEKAIELWTKAANQGHATAQFNIGAMYCNGEGVDQSYELAREWWIKAAVQDHENALKALQQLDQMEGRTT
;
A
#
# COMPACT_ATOMS: atom_id res chain seq x y z
N MET A 1 -10.93 38.94 54.07
CA MET A 1 -10.17 38.16 55.08
C MET A 1 -9.23 37.29 54.22
N GLU A 2 -8.04 37.73 53.89
CA GLU A 2 -6.82 37.60 54.71
C GLU A 2 -6.50 36.14 55.02
N VAL A 3 -5.32 35.53 54.86
CA VAL A 3 -3.97 36.06 54.66
C VAL A 3 -3.05 34.87 54.29
N ASN A 4 -2.05 35.08 53.49
CA ASN A 4 -0.63 34.65 53.57
C ASN A 4 -0.32 33.17 53.92
N GLY A 5 0.70 32.55 53.42
CA GLY A 5 1.98 32.98 52.83
C GLY A 5 3.01 31.89 52.95
N ASN A 6 3.90 31.95 52.09
CA ASN A 6 5.36 31.88 52.27
C ASN A 6 6.15 30.64 51.79
N ALA A 7 7.05 30.98 50.96
CA ALA A 7 8.11 30.22 50.32
C ALA A 7 9.17 29.66 51.30
N LYS A 8 9.90 28.63 50.84
CA LYS A 8 11.37 28.55 51.08
C LYS A 8 12.06 27.72 50.01
N GLU A 9 12.94 28.45 49.29
CA GLU A 9 14.06 27.89 48.55
C GLU A 9 15.06 27.23 49.48
N THR A 10 15.73 26.17 49.02
CA THR A 10 17.14 25.90 49.39
C THR A 10 17.85 25.22 48.22
N THR A 11 18.80 25.94 47.70
CA THR A 11 19.93 25.55 46.85
C THR A 11 20.91 24.63 47.60
N SER A 12 21.47 23.63 46.90
CA SER A 12 22.86 23.20 47.22
C SER A 12 23.48 22.46 46.04
N THR A 13 24.64 22.90 45.75
CA THR A 13 25.62 22.66 44.68
C THR A 13 26.40 21.34 44.82
N ALA A 14 26.71 20.76 43.64
CA ALA A 14 27.97 20.15 43.15
C ALA A 14 28.66 19.02 43.92
N LYS A 15 28.98 17.95 43.19
CA LYS A 15 30.40 17.59 42.90
C LYS A 15 30.50 16.38 41.96
N SER A 16 31.33 16.56 40.96
CA SER A 16 31.86 15.58 39.98
C SER A 16 32.69 14.49 40.66
N THR A 17 32.63 13.27 40.13
CA THR A 17 33.80 12.37 40.05
C THR A 17 33.63 11.39 38.89
N SER A 18 34.58 11.46 37.99
CA SER A 18 34.90 10.53 36.93
C SER A 18 35.36 9.16 37.46
N LYS A 19 34.89 8.06 36.87
CA LYS A 19 35.69 6.84 36.81
C LYS A 19 35.34 6.08 35.54
N SER A 20 36.32 5.95 34.67
CA SER A 20 36.46 5.04 33.54
C SER A 20 36.50 3.58 34.03
N SER A 21 35.74 2.68 33.34
CA SER A 21 36.14 1.28 33.21
C SER A 21 35.57 0.71 31.93
N SER A 22 36.50 0.32 31.09
CA SER A 22 36.33 -0.47 29.87
C SER A 22 35.84 -1.87 30.20
N THR A 23 34.82 -2.38 29.51
CA THR A 23 34.64 -3.83 29.28
C THR A 23 33.85 -4.10 28.02
N ALA A 24 34.48 -4.83 27.11
CA ALA A 24 34.00 -5.84 26.18
C ALA A 24 32.73 -5.57 25.35
N ALA A 25 32.94 -5.43 24.05
CA ALA A 25 31.94 -5.55 23.01
C ALA A 25 31.44 -7.00 22.92
N GLU A 26 30.19 -7.22 23.28
CA GLU A 26 29.43 -8.39 22.83
C GLU A 26 28.68 -8.00 21.56
N SER A 27 29.08 -8.63 20.45
CA SER A 27 28.39 -8.54 19.16
C SER A 27 27.12 -9.36 19.20
N SER A 28 26.01 -8.74 19.60
CA SER A 28 24.70 -9.29 19.34
C SER A 28 24.25 -8.85 17.95
N SER A 29 24.22 -9.77 17.00
CA SER A 29 23.56 -9.57 15.70
C SER A 29 22.05 -9.41 15.90
N SER A 30 21.59 -8.17 16.08
CA SER A 30 20.16 -7.87 16.07
C SER A 30 19.66 -8.01 14.64
N THR A 31 18.82 -8.98 14.41
CA THR A 31 18.03 -9.18 13.17
C THR A 31 16.79 -8.27 13.13
N ASP A 32 16.81 -7.15 13.80
CA ASP A 32 15.73 -6.20 13.79
C ASP A 32 15.67 -5.46 12.44
N PRO A 33 14.48 -5.33 11.82
CA PRO A 33 14.32 -4.49 10.64
C PRO A 33 14.69 -3.05 10.98
N PRO A 34 15.19 -2.27 10.00
CA PRO A 34 15.67 -0.92 10.24
C PRO A 34 14.62 -0.07 10.98
N THR A 35 15.08 0.59 12.06
CA THR A 35 14.24 1.26 13.05
C THR A 35 13.62 2.58 12.59
N ASP A 36 13.96 3.08 11.40
CA ASP A 36 13.33 4.28 10.85
C ASP A 36 12.37 3.96 9.71
N PRO A 37 11.06 4.20 9.90
CA PRO A 37 10.12 4.21 8.80
C PRO A 37 10.44 5.38 7.86
N PRO A 38 10.46 5.16 6.52
CA PRO A 38 10.46 6.30 5.61
C PRO A 38 9.22 7.13 5.88
N HIS A 39 9.42 8.45 6.06
CA HIS A 39 8.37 9.42 6.35
C HIS A 39 7.21 9.31 5.35
N PRO A 40 5.95 9.52 5.80
CA PRO A 40 4.82 9.50 4.89
C PRO A 40 4.97 10.63 3.85
N ARG A 41 5.10 10.27 2.60
CA ARG A 41 4.81 11.06 1.40
C ARG A 41 5.42 12.47 1.25
N LYS A 42 6.72 12.66 1.48
CA LYS A 42 7.40 13.88 0.98
C LYS A 42 8.58 13.60 0.05
N GLU A 43 9.01 12.36 -0.04
CA GLU A 43 9.98 11.92 -1.05
C GLU A 43 9.29 10.87 -1.92
N ALA A 44 9.30 11.08 -3.23
CA ALA A 44 8.82 10.10 -4.19
C ALA A 44 9.50 8.76 -3.86
N ASP A 45 8.69 7.71 -3.64
CA ASP A 45 9.24 6.37 -3.43
C ASP A 45 10.06 6.01 -4.66
N THR A 46 11.35 5.81 -4.50
CA THR A 46 12.22 5.37 -5.59
C THR A 46 12.31 3.85 -5.64
N CYS A 47 12.41 3.31 -6.85
CA CYS A 47 12.63 1.88 -7.04
C CYS A 47 13.98 1.49 -6.45
N CYS A 48 14.00 0.46 -5.57
CA CYS A 48 15.22 0.00 -4.93
C CYS A 48 16.23 -0.67 -5.87
N VAL A 49 15.92 -0.79 -7.16
CA VAL A 49 16.78 -1.42 -8.18
C VAL A 49 17.32 -0.42 -9.19
N CYS A 50 16.45 0.38 -9.83
CA CYS A 50 16.88 1.36 -10.82
C CYS A 50 17.03 2.78 -10.27
N LEU A 51 16.57 3.03 -9.04
CA LEU A 51 16.59 4.33 -8.35
C LEU A 51 15.73 5.42 -9.05
N GLU A 52 14.88 5.03 -9.98
CA GLU A 52 13.90 5.92 -10.61
C GLU A 52 12.68 6.07 -9.73
N ASP A 53 12.01 7.21 -9.82
CA ASP A 53 10.80 7.48 -9.08
C ASP A 53 9.68 6.50 -9.44
N LEU A 54 9.00 6.01 -8.42
CA LEU A 54 7.83 5.17 -8.59
C LEU A 54 6.64 6.07 -8.89
N GLN A 55 6.07 5.92 -10.07
CA GLN A 55 4.80 6.55 -10.38
C GLN A 55 3.71 5.99 -9.45
N VAL A 56 2.68 6.79 -9.19
CA VAL A 56 1.62 6.48 -8.20
C VAL A 56 0.79 5.25 -8.56
N ASP A 57 1.00 4.65 -9.73
CA ASP A 57 0.30 3.45 -10.14
C ASP A 57 0.82 2.20 -9.43
N TYR A 58 0.00 1.72 -8.50
CA TYR A 58 0.27 0.51 -7.71
C TYR A 58 0.26 -0.79 -8.51
N ALA A 59 -0.17 -0.76 -9.78
CA ALA A 59 -0.09 -1.92 -10.66
C ALA A 59 1.32 -2.12 -11.23
N THR A 60 2.15 -1.07 -11.24
CA THR A 60 3.48 -1.07 -11.86
C THR A 60 4.62 -1.34 -10.89
N PHE A 61 4.37 -1.41 -9.59
CA PHE A 61 5.37 -1.77 -8.61
C PHE A 61 4.87 -2.74 -7.54
N ALA A 62 5.81 -3.42 -6.90
CA ALA A 62 5.57 -4.29 -5.75
C ALA A 62 6.39 -3.83 -4.55
N ARG A 63 5.83 -3.91 -3.34
CA ARG A 63 6.60 -3.66 -2.12
C ARG A 63 7.12 -4.96 -1.54
N MET A 64 8.38 -4.93 -1.14
CA MET A 64 9.01 -6.06 -0.44
C MET A 64 8.55 -6.09 1.00
N SER A 65 7.83 -7.15 1.38
CA SER A 65 7.30 -7.32 2.75
C SER A 65 8.38 -7.35 3.83
N CYS A 66 9.61 -7.73 3.47
CA CYS A 66 10.74 -7.81 4.41
C CYS A 66 11.32 -6.45 4.82
N CYS A 67 11.30 -5.43 3.94
CA CYS A 67 11.91 -4.12 4.19
C CYS A 67 11.04 -2.93 3.78
N GLY A 68 9.84 -3.16 3.29
CA GLY A 68 8.90 -2.11 2.88
C GLY A 68 9.31 -1.32 1.63
N LYS A 69 10.49 -1.56 1.05
CA LYS A 69 10.94 -0.86 -0.16
C LYS A 69 10.15 -1.32 -1.40
N ALA A 70 9.87 -0.37 -2.27
CA ALA A 70 9.16 -0.63 -3.50
C ALA A 70 10.11 -0.93 -4.66
N ILE A 71 9.63 -1.68 -5.63
CA ILE A 71 10.34 -2.08 -6.84
C ILE A 71 9.37 -2.04 -8.02
N HIS A 72 9.77 -1.46 -9.14
CA HIS A 72 8.99 -1.52 -10.37
C HIS A 72 8.74 -2.98 -10.79
N LYS A 73 7.57 -3.25 -11.34
CA LYS A 73 7.23 -4.59 -11.84
C LYS A 73 8.24 -5.07 -12.87
N HIS A 74 8.60 -4.23 -13.85
CA HIS A 74 9.60 -4.58 -14.87
C HIS A 74 11.00 -4.84 -14.28
N CYS A 75 11.41 -4.11 -13.23
CA CYS A 75 12.66 -4.39 -12.51
C CYS A 75 12.59 -5.72 -11.76
N SER A 76 11.44 -6.03 -11.14
CA SER A 76 11.17 -7.32 -10.53
C SER A 76 11.25 -8.45 -11.56
N ASP A 77 10.56 -8.29 -12.69
CA ASP A 77 10.53 -9.29 -13.77
C ASP A 77 11.93 -9.51 -14.37
N ARG A 78 12.74 -8.45 -14.54
CA ARG A 78 14.15 -8.57 -14.94
C ARG A 78 15.00 -9.35 -13.95
N ILE A 79 14.82 -9.14 -12.65
CA ILE A 79 15.53 -9.88 -11.60
C ILE A 79 15.13 -11.36 -11.65
N PHE A 80 13.82 -11.64 -11.67
CA PHE A 80 13.32 -13.03 -11.66
C PHE A 80 13.52 -13.72 -13.01
N GLY A 81 13.51 -12.99 -14.13
CA GLY A 81 13.83 -13.48 -15.47
C GLY A 81 15.33 -13.62 -15.79
N SER A 82 16.21 -13.06 -14.95
CA SER A 82 17.66 -13.05 -15.18
C SER A 82 18.33 -14.42 -14.97
N VAL A 83 19.64 -14.49 -15.31
CA VAL A 83 20.51 -15.66 -15.13
C VAL A 83 20.87 -15.91 -13.64
N LEU A 84 20.33 -15.12 -12.71
CA LEU A 84 20.58 -15.28 -11.28
C LEU A 84 20.20 -16.68 -10.78
N SER A 85 20.98 -17.21 -9.85
CA SER A 85 20.71 -18.50 -9.23
C SER A 85 19.39 -18.49 -8.46
N ARG A 86 18.80 -19.68 -8.26
CA ARG A 86 17.56 -19.84 -7.47
C ARG A 86 17.71 -19.25 -6.07
N GLU A 87 18.89 -19.35 -5.47
CA GLU A 87 19.18 -18.79 -4.16
C GLU A 87 19.17 -17.26 -4.19
N GLN A 88 19.80 -16.63 -5.17
CA GLN A 88 19.80 -15.17 -5.35
C GLN A 88 18.39 -14.63 -5.59
N LYS A 89 17.59 -15.33 -6.42
CA LYS A 89 16.18 -14.98 -6.66
C LYS A 89 15.30 -15.14 -5.41
N SER A 90 15.69 -15.96 -4.45
CA SER A 90 14.95 -16.17 -3.21
C SER A 90 15.15 -15.08 -2.16
N LYS A 91 16.03 -14.10 -2.41
CA LYS A 91 16.34 -13.02 -1.48
C LYS A 91 15.80 -11.68 -1.99
N CYS A 92 15.45 -10.80 -1.07
CA CYS A 92 15.08 -9.43 -1.40
C CYS A 92 16.27 -8.70 -2.06
N PRO A 93 16.08 -8.02 -3.19
CA PRO A 93 17.19 -7.32 -3.86
C PRO A 93 17.78 -6.18 -3.03
N HIS A 94 17.01 -5.61 -2.09
CA HIS A 94 17.46 -4.50 -1.25
C HIS A 94 18.12 -4.98 0.05
N CYS A 95 17.38 -5.69 0.91
CA CYS A 95 17.89 -6.07 2.23
C CYS A 95 18.52 -7.47 2.30
N GLN A 96 18.53 -8.23 1.19
CA GLN A 96 19.08 -9.58 1.06
C GLN A 96 18.42 -10.63 1.99
N VAL A 97 17.38 -10.26 2.71
CA VAL A 97 16.59 -11.18 3.52
C VAL A 97 15.85 -12.15 2.59
N LYS A 98 15.77 -13.40 2.99
CA LYS A 98 15.04 -14.44 2.24
C LYS A 98 13.57 -14.06 2.12
N ASN A 99 13.05 -14.10 0.89
CA ASN A 99 11.65 -13.79 0.64
C ASN A 99 10.72 -14.73 1.39
N ALA A 100 9.56 -14.24 1.78
CA ALA A 100 8.53 -15.07 2.38
C ALA A 100 8.10 -16.16 1.38
N THR A 101 8.15 -17.42 1.83
CA THR A 101 7.85 -18.58 0.99
C THR A 101 6.41 -19.06 1.14
N THR A 102 5.71 -18.59 2.15
CA THR A 102 4.30 -18.93 2.41
C THR A 102 3.45 -17.68 2.62
N HIS A 103 2.15 -17.79 2.39
CA HIS A 103 1.20 -16.70 2.61
C HIS A 103 1.17 -16.25 4.07
N GLU A 104 1.31 -17.19 5.01
CA GLU A 104 1.31 -16.89 6.45
C GLU A 104 2.51 -16.00 6.82
N LYS A 105 3.73 -16.35 6.34
CA LYS A 105 4.91 -15.51 6.57
C LYS A 105 4.80 -14.14 5.93
N HIS A 106 4.23 -14.06 4.73
CA HIS A 106 3.98 -12.79 4.07
C HIS A 106 3.01 -11.93 4.88
N PHE A 107 1.92 -12.53 5.35
CA PHE A 107 0.96 -11.87 6.22
C PHE A 107 1.60 -11.35 7.52
N GLU A 108 2.41 -12.17 8.21
CA GLU A 108 3.10 -11.77 9.45
C GLU A 108 4.05 -10.58 9.23
N LEU A 109 4.80 -10.58 8.13
CA LEU A 109 5.68 -9.46 7.77
C LEU A 109 4.86 -8.19 7.48
N ALA A 110 3.78 -8.30 6.70
CA ALA A 110 2.88 -7.18 6.42
C ALA A 110 2.23 -6.66 7.72
N ARG A 111 1.88 -7.56 8.66
CA ARG A 111 1.34 -7.20 9.96
C ARG A 111 2.32 -6.35 10.77
N GLY A 112 3.58 -6.74 10.82
CA GLY A 112 4.61 -5.96 11.50
C GLY A 112 4.75 -4.52 10.96
N TRP A 113 4.56 -4.31 9.65
CA TRP A 113 4.52 -2.97 9.06
C TRP A 113 3.21 -2.23 9.33
N ALA A 114 2.08 -2.92 9.28
CA ALA A 114 0.78 -2.31 9.58
C ALA A 114 0.68 -1.84 11.04
N ASP A 115 1.25 -2.61 11.98
CA ASP A 115 1.33 -2.26 13.40
C ASP A 115 2.21 -1.00 13.64
N LYS A 116 3.20 -0.77 12.78
CA LYS A 116 3.98 0.47 12.74
C LYS A 116 3.25 1.64 12.08
N GLY A 117 2.04 1.43 11.58
CA GLY A 117 1.19 2.47 11.01
C GLY A 117 1.31 2.68 9.50
N TYR A 118 2.04 1.84 8.75
CA TYR A 118 2.19 2.01 7.31
C TYR A 118 0.89 1.75 6.55
N ALA A 119 0.42 2.76 5.82
CA ALA A 119 -0.86 2.71 5.10
C ALA A 119 -0.92 1.58 4.07
N TRP A 120 0.15 1.39 3.27
CA TRP A 120 0.22 0.30 2.29
C TRP A 120 0.09 -1.08 2.92
N ALA A 121 0.68 -1.28 4.12
CA ALA A 121 0.60 -2.56 4.82
C ALA A 121 -0.79 -2.76 5.44
N GLN A 122 -1.43 -1.70 5.89
CA GLN A 122 -2.83 -1.72 6.35
C GLN A 122 -3.76 -2.09 5.19
N ALA A 123 -3.57 -1.51 3.99
CA ALA A 123 -4.31 -1.90 2.79
C ALA A 123 -4.10 -3.38 2.42
N GLN A 124 -2.84 -3.86 2.49
CA GLN A 124 -2.51 -5.26 2.25
C GLN A 124 -3.20 -6.20 3.25
N LEU A 125 -3.13 -5.90 4.56
CA LEU A 125 -3.83 -6.70 5.57
C LEU A 125 -5.34 -6.69 5.36
N GLY A 126 -5.91 -5.55 4.98
CA GLY A 126 -7.32 -5.47 4.62
C GLY A 126 -7.69 -6.44 3.50
N GLN A 127 -6.87 -6.52 2.46
CA GLN A 127 -7.05 -7.47 1.37
C GLN A 127 -6.86 -8.92 1.84
N ASP A 128 -5.84 -9.20 2.65
CA ASP A 128 -5.54 -10.54 3.14
C ASP A 128 -6.66 -11.07 4.04
N TYR A 129 -7.18 -10.25 4.96
CA TYR A 129 -8.34 -10.61 5.78
C TYR A 129 -9.61 -10.81 4.94
N ARG A 130 -9.83 -9.99 3.89
CA ARG A 130 -10.98 -10.16 2.99
C ARG A 130 -10.95 -11.48 2.26
N LYS A 131 -9.76 -11.92 1.79
CA LYS A 131 -9.58 -13.15 1.00
C LYS A 131 -9.26 -14.38 1.86
N GLY A 132 -8.82 -14.22 3.11
CA GLY A 132 -8.29 -15.31 3.90
C GLY A 132 -6.87 -15.75 3.45
N THR A 133 -6.06 -14.82 2.93
CA THR A 133 -4.72 -15.13 2.41
C THR A 133 -3.70 -15.11 3.55
N GLY A 134 -3.20 -16.28 3.95
CA GLY A 134 -2.27 -16.42 5.06
C GLY A 134 -2.86 -16.18 6.45
N VAL A 135 -4.17 -15.96 6.53
CA VAL A 135 -4.93 -15.71 7.75
C VAL A 135 -6.36 -16.18 7.58
N LYS A 136 -7.06 -16.48 8.70
CA LYS A 136 -8.49 -16.76 8.64
C LYS A 136 -9.25 -15.52 8.14
N GLN A 137 -10.13 -15.72 7.15
CA GLN A 137 -10.98 -14.65 6.61
C GLN A 137 -11.78 -13.95 7.69
N SER A 138 -11.82 -12.61 7.65
CA SER A 138 -12.66 -11.76 8.49
C SER A 138 -12.92 -10.43 7.79
N TYR A 139 -14.15 -10.20 7.40
CA TYR A 139 -14.56 -8.93 6.78
C TYR A 139 -14.50 -7.76 7.76
N GLU A 140 -14.77 -7.99 9.05
CA GLU A 140 -14.68 -6.94 10.08
C GLU A 140 -13.25 -6.41 10.18
N LYS A 141 -12.25 -7.32 10.29
CA LYS A 141 -10.85 -6.92 10.34
C LYS A 141 -10.39 -6.30 9.03
N ALA A 142 -10.87 -6.81 7.89
CA ALA A 142 -10.58 -6.22 6.59
C ALA A 142 -11.01 -4.75 6.56
N ILE A 143 -12.25 -4.46 6.96
CA ILE A 143 -12.79 -3.09 6.99
C ILE A 143 -12.01 -2.21 7.98
N GLU A 144 -11.66 -2.74 9.16
CA GLU A 144 -10.88 -1.99 10.15
C GLU A 144 -9.53 -1.53 9.58
N TYR A 145 -8.76 -2.46 9.00
CA TYR A 145 -7.45 -2.15 8.42
C TYR A 145 -7.56 -1.23 7.20
N LEU A 146 -8.55 -1.45 6.33
CA LEU A 146 -8.78 -0.57 5.18
C LEU A 146 -9.14 0.85 5.61
N LYS A 147 -9.96 1.03 6.64
CA LYS A 147 -10.27 2.36 7.21
C LYS A 147 -9.02 3.07 7.74
N LYS A 148 -8.11 2.36 8.41
CA LYS A 148 -6.82 2.92 8.86
C LYS A 148 -5.97 3.39 7.66
N GLY A 149 -5.90 2.63 6.58
CA GLY A 149 -5.22 3.03 5.34
C GLY A 149 -5.87 4.25 4.68
N ILE A 150 -7.21 4.31 4.64
CA ILE A 150 -7.97 5.44 4.08
C ILE A 150 -7.73 6.74 4.87
N GLN A 151 -7.62 6.68 6.20
CA GLN A 151 -7.27 7.84 7.03
C GLN A 151 -5.94 8.47 6.63
N GLN A 152 -5.03 7.67 6.08
CA GLN A 152 -3.75 8.12 5.52
C GLN A 152 -3.82 8.36 4.00
N SER A 153 -5.03 8.40 3.44
CA SER A 153 -5.29 8.63 2.01
C SER A 153 -4.66 7.59 1.08
N ASP A 154 -4.49 6.34 1.53
CA ASP A 154 -3.93 5.27 0.70
C ASP A 154 -4.93 4.83 -0.38
N PRO A 155 -4.58 4.92 -1.68
CA PRO A 155 -5.50 4.58 -2.76
C PRO A 155 -5.79 3.08 -2.88
N ASN A 156 -4.89 2.18 -2.46
CA ASN A 156 -5.18 0.75 -2.41
C ASN A 156 -6.24 0.43 -1.35
N ALA A 157 -6.14 1.08 -0.18
CA ALA A 157 -7.15 0.92 0.86
C ALA A 157 -8.53 1.38 0.38
N MET A 158 -8.60 2.52 -0.30
CA MET A 158 -9.84 3.01 -0.93
C MET A 158 -10.36 2.02 -1.97
N PHE A 159 -9.48 1.54 -2.85
CA PHE A 159 -9.82 0.55 -3.89
C PHE A 159 -10.37 -0.75 -3.29
N HIS A 160 -9.73 -1.30 -2.28
CA HIS A 160 -10.17 -2.56 -1.67
C HIS A 160 -11.48 -2.41 -0.89
N LEU A 161 -11.71 -1.29 -0.20
CA LEU A 161 -13.00 -1.04 0.47
C LEU A 161 -14.12 -0.80 -0.54
N ALA A 162 -13.85 -0.10 -1.64
CA ALA A 162 -14.79 0.05 -2.74
C ALA A 162 -15.24 -1.31 -3.29
N ARG A 163 -14.28 -2.21 -3.49
CA ARG A 163 -14.58 -3.59 -3.91
C ARG A 163 -15.45 -4.36 -2.92
N MET A 164 -15.28 -4.13 -1.62
CA MET A 164 -16.15 -4.72 -0.61
C MET A 164 -17.59 -4.21 -0.73
N TYR A 165 -17.78 -2.93 -1.04
CA TYR A 165 -19.12 -2.39 -1.30
C TYR A 165 -19.71 -2.89 -2.61
N GLU A 166 -18.91 -3.04 -3.68
CA GLU A 166 -19.34 -3.62 -4.94
C GLU A 166 -19.89 -5.05 -4.79
N LEU A 167 -19.17 -5.87 -4.00
CA LEU A 167 -19.49 -7.28 -3.83
C LEU A 167 -20.46 -7.55 -2.67
N GLY A 168 -20.55 -6.66 -1.68
CA GLY A 168 -21.27 -6.88 -0.43
C GLY A 168 -20.48 -7.71 0.58
N ASP A 169 -19.14 -7.69 0.49
CA ASP A 169 -18.24 -8.43 1.38
C ASP A 169 -18.21 -7.80 2.78
N GLY A 170 -19.04 -8.33 3.71
CA GLY A 170 -19.13 -7.82 5.10
C GLY A 170 -19.78 -6.45 5.25
N VAL A 171 -20.30 -5.89 4.18
CA VAL A 171 -21.06 -4.63 4.12
C VAL A 171 -22.28 -4.79 3.24
N THR A 172 -23.30 -3.95 3.42
CA THR A 172 -24.41 -3.88 2.46
C THR A 172 -23.87 -3.43 1.11
N LYS A 173 -24.15 -4.20 0.05
CA LYS A 173 -23.78 -3.88 -1.33
C LYS A 173 -24.27 -2.49 -1.70
N SER A 174 -23.39 -1.66 -2.27
CA SER A 174 -23.71 -0.32 -2.76
C SER A 174 -22.71 0.11 -3.83
N PHE A 175 -23.19 0.21 -5.05
CA PHE A 175 -22.40 0.70 -6.17
C PHE A 175 -22.05 2.20 -6.01
N GLU A 176 -22.92 3.00 -5.41
CA GLU A 176 -22.68 4.43 -5.16
C GLU A 176 -21.48 4.63 -4.25
N LYS A 177 -21.39 3.86 -3.15
CA LYS A 177 -20.22 3.91 -2.25
C LYS A 177 -18.96 3.36 -2.90
N ALA A 178 -19.10 2.34 -3.74
CA ALA A 178 -17.97 1.79 -4.49
C ALA A 178 -17.40 2.85 -5.44
N ILE A 179 -18.24 3.50 -6.23
CA ILE A 179 -17.84 4.57 -7.15
C ILE A 179 -17.19 5.74 -6.41
N GLU A 180 -17.76 6.19 -5.29
CA GLU A 180 -17.19 7.29 -4.49
C GLU A 180 -15.75 6.97 -4.07
N LEU A 181 -15.50 5.77 -3.53
CA LEU A 181 -14.18 5.35 -3.08
C LEU A 181 -13.23 5.11 -4.26
N TRP A 182 -13.69 4.48 -5.34
CA TRP A 182 -12.87 4.32 -6.54
C TRP A 182 -12.50 5.66 -7.17
N THR A 183 -13.41 6.64 -7.18
CA THR A 183 -13.11 7.98 -7.69
C THR A 183 -11.99 8.65 -6.87
N LYS A 184 -12.01 8.50 -5.55
CA LYS A 184 -10.93 9.00 -4.68
C LYS A 184 -9.59 8.31 -4.98
N ALA A 185 -9.59 7.01 -5.22
CA ALA A 185 -8.40 6.26 -5.60
C ALA A 185 -7.93 6.63 -7.03
N ALA A 186 -8.86 6.71 -7.99
CA ALA A 186 -8.60 7.03 -9.39
C ALA A 186 -8.01 8.41 -9.58
N ASN A 187 -8.45 9.41 -8.80
CA ASN A 187 -7.89 10.75 -8.79
C ASN A 187 -6.47 10.81 -8.24
N GLN A 188 -6.04 9.78 -7.53
CA GLN A 188 -4.66 9.58 -7.11
C GLN A 188 -3.86 8.70 -8.09
N GLY A 189 -4.40 8.43 -9.29
CA GLY A 189 -3.72 7.67 -10.32
C GLY A 189 -3.88 6.15 -10.24
N HIS A 190 -4.80 5.60 -9.44
CA HIS A 190 -4.99 4.15 -9.35
C HIS A 190 -5.65 3.59 -10.61
N ALA A 191 -4.87 3.02 -11.54
CA ALA A 191 -5.32 2.59 -12.86
C ALA A 191 -6.48 1.57 -12.82
N THR A 192 -6.42 0.58 -11.91
CA THR A 192 -7.49 -0.40 -11.78
C THR A 192 -8.80 0.24 -11.28
N ALA A 193 -8.74 1.28 -10.44
CA ALA A 193 -9.92 2.02 -10.03
C ALA A 193 -10.51 2.81 -11.21
N GLN A 194 -9.66 3.43 -12.03
CA GLN A 194 -10.10 4.11 -13.26
C GLN A 194 -10.79 3.14 -14.21
N PHE A 195 -10.22 1.93 -14.40
CA PHE A 195 -10.85 0.90 -15.22
C PHE A 195 -12.21 0.47 -14.67
N ASN A 196 -12.33 0.23 -13.36
CA ASN A 196 -13.59 -0.18 -12.75
C ASN A 196 -14.68 0.89 -12.87
N ILE A 197 -14.34 2.18 -12.67
CA ILE A 197 -15.29 3.28 -12.89
C ILE A 197 -15.79 3.28 -14.34
N GLY A 198 -14.89 3.13 -15.30
CA GLY A 198 -15.27 3.01 -16.71
C GLY A 198 -16.23 1.86 -16.97
N ALA A 199 -16.00 0.70 -16.34
CA ALA A 199 -16.91 -0.45 -16.45
C ALA A 199 -18.30 -0.15 -15.87
N MET A 200 -18.37 0.58 -14.74
CA MET A 200 -19.66 0.95 -14.16
C MET A 200 -20.45 1.91 -15.04
N TYR A 201 -19.79 2.92 -15.64
CA TYR A 201 -20.45 3.79 -16.62
C TYR A 201 -20.87 3.04 -17.88
N CYS A 202 -20.08 2.09 -18.33
CA CYS A 202 -20.43 1.24 -19.48
C CYS A 202 -21.67 0.39 -19.21
N ASN A 203 -21.81 -0.15 -17.99
CA ASN A 203 -22.91 -1.04 -17.61
C ASN A 203 -24.11 -0.31 -17.02
N GLY A 204 -23.99 0.94 -16.59
CA GLY A 204 -25.03 1.64 -15.82
C GLY A 204 -25.19 1.11 -14.39
N GLU A 205 -24.11 0.63 -13.77
CA GLU A 205 -24.12 0.08 -12.41
C GLU A 205 -23.86 1.17 -11.38
N GLY A 206 -24.90 1.58 -10.65
CA GLY A 206 -24.83 2.66 -9.63
C GLY A 206 -24.69 4.07 -10.18
N VAL A 207 -24.68 4.22 -11.50
CA VAL A 207 -24.65 5.48 -12.26
C VAL A 207 -25.47 5.34 -13.54
N ASP A 208 -25.88 6.44 -14.14
CA ASP A 208 -26.47 6.43 -15.47
C ASP A 208 -25.44 5.92 -16.49
N GLN A 209 -25.88 5.05 -17.39
CA GLN A 209 -25.02 4.49 -18.43
C GLN A 209 -24.48 5.62 -19.34
N SER A 210 -23.17 5.66 -19.56
CA SER A 210 -22.52 6.57 -20.50
C SER A 210 -21.26 5.96 -21.07
N TYR A 211 -21.30 5.68 -22.36
CA TYR A 211 -20.12 5.17 -23.08
C TYR A 211 -19.01 6.24 -23.22
N GLU A 212 -19.37 7.53 -23.27
CA GLU A 212 -18.43 8.63 -23.28
C GLU A 212 -17.62 8.69 -21.99
N LEU A 213 -18.29 8.65 -20.82
CA LEU A 213 -17.61 8.63 -19.53
C LEU A 213 -16.81 7.34 -19.31
N ALA A 214 -17.34 6.21 -19.76
CA ALA A 214 -16.61 4.94 -19.73
C ALA A 214 -15.27 5.05 -20.50
N ARG A 215 -15.34 5.62 -21.72
CA ARG A 215 -14.17 5.87 -22.56
C ARG A 215 -13.14 6.78 -21.90
N GLU A 216 -13.58 7.89 -21.33
CA GLU A 216 -12.68 8.83 -20.64
C GLU A 216 -11.90 8.14 -19.50
N TRP A 217 -12.59 7.35 -18.68
CA TRP A 217 -11.96 6.62 -17.60
C TRP A 217 -11.02 5.52 -18.08
N TRP A 218 -11.40 4.77 -19.12
CA TRP A 218 -10.55 3.74 -19.69
C TRP A 218 -9.31 4.33 -20.40
N ILE A 219 -9.40 5.51 -21.02
CA ILE A 219 -8.23 6.22 -21.56
C ILE A 219 -7.24 6.55 -20.44
N LYS A 220 -7.71 7.08 -19.30
CA LYS A 220 -6.83 7.36 -18.13
C LYS A 220 -6.11 6.09 -17.64
N ALA A 221 -6.79 4.95 -17.61
CA ALA A 221 -6.17 3.67 -17.26
C ALA A 221 -5.23 3.15 -18.34
N ALA A 222 -5.58 3.31 -19.62
CA ALA A 222 -4.79 2.84 -20.76
C ALA A 222 -3.46 3.59 -20.92
N VAL A 223 -3.41 4.89 -20.57
CA VAL A 223 -2.17 5.67 -20.52
C VAL A 223 -1.16 5.10 -19.50
N GLN A 224 -1.65 4.33 -18.54
CA GLN A 224 -0.85 3.62 -17.54
C GLN A 224 -0.64 2.12 -17.93
N ASP A 225 -0.75 1.78 -19.20
CA ASP A 225 -0.57 0.42 -19.72
C ASP A 225 -1.53 -0.63 -19.10
N HIS A 226 -2.73 -0.21 -18.65
CA HIS A 226 -3.72 -1.14 -18.12
C HIS A 226 -4.37 -1.97 -19.23
N GLU A 227 -3.92 -3.22 -19.40
CA GLU A 227 -4.28 -4.10 -20.52
C GLU A 227 -5.81 -4.26 -20.72
N ASN A 228 -6.56 -4.39 -19.62
CA ASN A 228 -8.01 -4.55 -19.72
C ASN A 228 -8.71 -3.26 -20.19
N ALA A 229 -8.14 -2.08 -19.89
CA ALA A 229 -8.67 -0.81 -20.38
C ALA A 229 -8.44 -0.66 -21.89
N LEU A 230 -7.28 -1.07 -22.37
CA LEU A 230 -7.00 -1.11 -23.83
C LEU A 230 -7.98 -2.02 -24.56
N LYS A 231 -8.23 -3.22 -24.03
CA LYS A 231 -9.20 -4.16 -24.59
C LYS A 231 -10.63 -3.61 -24.57
N ALA A 232 -11.02 -2.97 -23.46
CA ALA A 232 -12.34 -2.37 -23.32
C ALA A 232 -12.57 -1.23 -24.32
N LEU A 233 -11.55 -0.37 -24.52
CA LEU A 233 -11.59 0.68 -25.54
C LEU A 233 -11.78 0.11 -26.94
N GLN A 234 -11.03 -0.94 -27.30
CA GLN A 234 -11.16 -1.60 -28.61
C GLN A 234 -12.55 -2.18 -28.81
N GLN A 235 -13.13 -2.82 -27.77
CA GLN A 235 -14.49 -3.35 -27.83
C GLN A 235 -15.54 -2.25 -28.00
N LEU A 236 -15.36 -1.13 -27.28
CA LEU A 236 -16.26 0.01 -27.39
C LEU A 236 -16.21 0.64 -28.79
N ASP A 237 -15.02 0.78 -29.38
CA ASP A 237 -14.83 1.28 -30.75
C ASP A 237 -15.54 0.38 -31.78
N GLN A 238 -15.45 -0.94 -31.62
CA GLN A 238 -16.16 -1.89 -32.49
C GLN A 238 -17.69 -1.76 -32.37
N MET A 239 -18.21 -1.58 -31.14
CA MET A 239 -19.65 -1.40 -30.91
C MET A 239 -20.18 -0.10 -31.53
N GLU A 240 -19.38 0.97 -31.51
CA GLU A 240 -19.75 2.27 -32.06
C GLU A 240 -19.44 2.40 -33.57
N GLY A 241 -18.91 1.34 -34.19
CA GLY A 241 -18.50 1.37 -35.61
C GLY A 241 -17.31 2.29 -35.91
N ARG A 242 -16.54 2.65 -34.89
CA ARG A 242 -15.30 3.43 -35.01
C ARG A 242 -14.15 2.46 -35.31
N THR A 243 -14.04 1.99 -36.54
CA THR A 243 -12.88 1.20 -36.95
C THR A 243 -11.66 2.13 -37.10
N THR A 244 -10.59 1.82 -36.37
CA THR A 244 -9.25 2.39 -36.60
C THR A 244 -8.63 1.88 -37.89
#